data_3f164560a92482cd9d5f2fec4921649d
#
_entry.id   3f164560a92482cd9d5f2fec4921649d
#
_cell.length_a   1.000
_cell.length_b   1.000
_cell.length_c   1.000
_cell.angle_alpha   90.00
_cell.angle_beta   90.00
_cell.angle_gamma   90.00
#
_symmetry.space_group_name_H-M   'P 1'
#
loop_
_entity.id
_entity.type
_entity.pdbx_description
1 polymer ?
#
loop_
_entity_poly.entity_id
_entity_poly.type
_entity_poly.pdbx_seq_one_letter_code
_entity_poly.pdbx_strand_id
1 'polypeptide(L)'
;MRRTLLIVLGLCLCTAAVAQKKIGNGQVSGSFESQSIGYLNDKALGEAPEDHFGSNNYIKADYMNGRFSAGIQCNAFLPALQGYDDLADGFKFYLASKYIQWRDKNFEVLVGDIFDQYGNGLIYRSFEDRQLGLNNSIEGIRAGYNFGRFVAVKAMYGRPRLHTEYANSWVRGADLSISLADICGIQESTALSLEGSFVNRFQRLNYSYDGIDYSTVFDELGLHKPNLLMCSGRVNFAWNGLALHGEYVHKSKDLNSMAEMASTGYAIYGEASYNYKTFSITATYRQLNHMGTRVSLYDTTPANTLNYLPALTRQYTYMLANLEPYQVHSEGEMGGQVDVSYSLRSKSSRYRYWNFHANASVFYSTPTEFNPERKRLWLDINVDIERQWSKSWKTALLYTMQERTPYLETIISHTVVGDVTYKIDRKKSLRLELQYLHSKEYEGDWVAGLFEFNLAPSWSFFVSDMYNHGKTKVHYYNGGFSYTHSRTRIQLSYGRNRAGYVCSGGVCRYSPAYTGVNLMLTSSF
;
A
#
# COMPACT_ATOMS: atom_id res chain seq x y z
N MET A 1 -17.53 7.12 26.44
CA MET A 1 -16.26 6.57 26.93
C MET A 1 -16.37 5.26 27.74
N ARG A 2 -17.04 5.18 28.92
CA ARG A 2 -17.07 3.91 29.70
C ARG A 2 -17.67 2.71 28.94
N ARG A 3 -18.78 2.88 28.21
CA ARG A 3 -19.41 1.78 27.44
C ARG A 3 -18.56 1.31 26.25
N THR A 4 -17.89 2.22 25.57
CA THR A 4 -16.99 1.89 24.44
C THR A 4 -15.75 1.14 24.88
N LEU A 5 -15.16 1.56 26.01
CA LEU A 5 -14.00 0.86 26.61
C LEU A 5 -14.37 -0.57 27.04
N LEU A 6 -15.59 -0.77 27.56
CA LEU A 6 -16.09 -2.09 27.97
C LEU A 6 -16.36 -3.00 26.76
N ILE A 7 -16.80 -2.46 25.62
CA ILE A 7 -17.01 -3.24 24.38
C ILE A 7 -15.65 -3.67 23.81
N VAL A 8 -14.68 -2.77 23.75
CA VAL A 8 -13.31 -3.09 23.29
C VAL A 8 -12.63 -4.10 24.24
N LEU A 9 -12.75 -3.93 25.56
CA LEU A 9 -12.26 -4.91 26.55
C LEU A 9 -12.98 -6.26 26.44
N GLY A 10 -14.29 -6.26 26.24
CA GLY A 10 -15.10 -7.48 26.06
C GLY A 10 -14.72 -8.26 24.81
N LEU A 11 -14.49 -7.57 23.69
CA LEU A 11 -13.97 -8.17 22.46
C LEU A 11 -12.55 -8.72 22.63
N CYS A 12 -11.67 -8.01 23.36
CA CYS A 12 -10.33 -8.47 23.70
C CYS A 12 -10.33 -9.75 24.55
N LEU A 13 -11.26 -9.87 25.51
CA LEU A 13 -11.38 -11.07 26.36
C LEU A 13 -11.91 -12.28 25.59
N CYS A 14 -12.77 -12.08 24.60
CA CYS A 14 -13.28 -13.15 23.75
C CYS A 14 -12.20 -13.72 22.82
N THR A 15 -11.27 -12.89 22.32
CA THR A 15 -10.19 -13.35 21.41
C THR A 15 -9.08 -14.12 22.13
N ALA A 16 -8.81 -13.82 23.40
CA ALA A 16 -7.80 -14.52 24.20
C ALA A 16 -8.17 -15.99 24.52
N ALA A 17 -9.45 -16.36 24.41
CA ALA A 17 -9.95 -17.68 24.75
C ALA A 17 -9.96 -18.69 23.59
N VAL A 18 -9.69 -18.27 22.36
CA VAL A 18 -9.79 -19.13 21.16
C VAL A 18 -8.39 -19.40 20.59
N ALA A 19 -7.60 -20.23 21.25
CA ALA A 19 -6.44 -20.88 20.60
C ALA A 19 -6.94 -21.73 19.43
N GLN A 20 -6.16 -21.82 18.32
CA GLN A 20 -6.44 -22.63 17.12
C GLN A 20 -7.29 -23.85 17.41
N LYS A 21 -8.61 -23.75 17.20
CA LYS A 21 -9.53 -24.82 17.54
C LYS A 21 -9.76 -25.68 16.31
N LYS A 22 -9.46 -26.97 16.42
CA LYS A 22 -9.92 -27.93 15.41
C LYS A 22 -11.43 -28.06 15.53
N ILE A 23 -12.15 -27.81 14.44
CA ILE A 23 -13.58 -28.10 14.33
C ILE A 23 -13.71 -29.24 13.32
N GLY A 24 -14.00 -30.44 13.82
CA GLY A 24 -13.90 -31.64 13.00
C GLY A 24 -12.47 -31.87 12.51
N ASN A 25 -12.31 -32.08 11.20
CA ASN A 25 -11.00 -32.24 10.54
C ASN A 25 -10.41 -30.90 10.06
N GLY A 26 -11.09 -29.78 10.27
CA GLY A 26 -10.65 -28.46 9.82
C GLY A 26 -9.99 -27.64 10.92
N GLN A 27 -9.32 -26.58 10.49
CA GLN A 27 -8.66 -25.60 11.34
C GLN A 27 -9.41 -24.27 11.25
N VAL A 28 -9.67 -23.63 12.41
CA VAL A 28 -10.13 -22.26 12.50
C VAL A 28 -8.96 -21.38 12.89
N SER A 29 -8.78 -20.29 12.18
CA SER A 29 -7.84 -19.22 12.50
C SER A 29 -8.57 -17.88 12.43
N GLY A 30 -8.02 -16.87 13.09
CA GLY A 30 -8.61 -15.55 13.03
C GLY A 30 -7.66 -14.49 13.54
N SER A 31 -8.09 -13.25 13.38
CA SER A 31 -7.37 -12.09 13.87
C SER A 31 -8.32 -11.01 14.36
N PHE A 32 -7.86 -10.25 15.31
CA PHE A 32 -8.46 -9.02 15.78
C PHE A 32 -7.41 -7.91 15.71
N GLU A 33 -7.78 -6.80 15.12
CA GLU A 33 -6.95 -5.59 15.05
C GLU A 33 -7.82 -4.40 15.43
N SER A 34 -7.31 -3.55 16.30
CA SER A 34 -7.97 -2.32 16.75
C SER A 34 -6.96 -1.21 16.84
N GLN A 35 -7.30 -0.06 16.29
CA GLN A 35 -6.60 1.19 16.50
C GLN A 35 -7.60 2.21 17.03
N SER A 36 -7.29 2.80 18.20
CA SER A 36 -8.12 3.79 18.86
C SER A 36 -7.29 5.01 19.21
N ILE A 37 -7.83 6.19 18.98
CA ILE A 37 -7.17 7.46 19.29
C ILE A 37 -8.11 8.31 20.14
N GLY A 38 -7.60 8.77 21.28
CA GLY A 38 -8.21 9.83 22.06
C GLY A 38 -7.54 11.15 21.69
N TYR A 39 -8.28 12.04 21.03
CA TYR A 39 -7.78 13.33 20.56
C TYR A 39 -7.80 14.36 21.67
N LEU A 40 -6.77 15.21 21.71
CA LEU A 40 -6.59 16.24 22.73
C LEU A 40 -6.35 17.59 22.07
N ASN A 41 -6.86 18.66 22.69
CA ASN A 41 -6.55 20.02 22.26
C ASN A 41 -5.06 20.31 22.41
N ASP A 42 -4.51 21.01 21.44
CA ASP A 42 -3.10 21.37 21.42
C ASP A 42 -2.90 22.80 20.95
N LYS A 43 -2.12 23.58 21.70
CA LYS A 43 -1.88 25.00 21.38
C LYS A 43 -1.21 25.22 20.02
N ALA A 44 -0.43 24.24 19.53
CA ALA A 44 0.26 24.35 18.25
C ALA A 44 -0.56 23.85 17.06
N LEU A 45 -1.51 22.93 17.28
CA LEU A 45 -2.34 22.34 16.23
C LEU A 45 -3.79 22.83 16.23
N GLY A 46 -4.25 23.43 17.35
CA GLY A 46 -5.62 23.89 17.53
C GLY A 46 -6.48 22.91 18.33
N GLU A 47 -7.78 22.99 18.11
CA GLU A 47 -8.76 22.15 18.81
C GLU A 47 -8.79 20.73 18.24
N ALA A 48 -9.06 19.78 19.12
CA ALA A 48 -9.32 18.39 18.75
C ALA A 48 -10.64 18.28 17.96
N PRO A 49 -10.84 17.21 17.18
CA PRO A 49 -12.12 16.95 16.54
C PRO A 49 -13.24 16.86 17.55
N GLU A 50 -14.46 17.16 17.12
CA GLU A 50 -15.65 17.23 18.00
C GLU A 50 -15.86 15.93 18.79
N ASP A 51 -15.65 14.78 18.18
CA ASP A 51 -15.79 13.48 18.81
C ASP A 51 -14.71 13.15 19.86
N HIS A 52 -13.61 13.88 19.91
CA HIS A 52 -12.46 13.59 20.79
C HIS A 52 -12.00 12.13 20.84
N PHE A 53 -12.57 11.24 20.03
CA PHE A 53 -12.26 9.81 20.01
C PHE A 53 -12.61 9.19 18.67
N GLY A 54 -11.73 8.34 18.17
CA GLY A 54 -12.00 7.50 16.99
C GLY A 54 -11.45 6.08 17.22
N SER A 55 -12.05 5.10 16.54
CA SER A 55 -11.60 3.71 16.65
C SER A 55 -11.97 2.90 15.41
N ASN A 56 -10.96 2.32 14.75
CA ASN A 56 -11.10 1.39 13.63
C ASN A 56 -10.82 -0.03 14.14
N ASN A 57 -11.78 -0.94 13.96
CA ASN A 57 -11.70 -2.30 14.48
C ASN A 57 -12.00 -3.31 13.37
N TYR A 58 -11.22 -4.40 13.31
CA TYR A 58 -11.27 -5.43 12.29
C TYR A 58 -11.23 -6.81 12.93
N ILE A 59 -12.24 -7.64 12.67
CA ILE A 59 -12.34 -9.01 13.16
C ILE A 59 -12.44 -9.93 11.97
N LYS A 60 -11.51 -10.89 11.84
CA LYS A 60 -11.48 -11.86 10.76
C LYS A 60 -11.48 -13.28 11.34
N ALA A 61 -12.21 -14.18 10.69
CA ALA A 61 -12.19 -15.61 10.98
C ALA A 61 -12.17 -16.40 9.68
N ASP A 62 -11.27 -17.38 9.59
CA ASP A 62 -11.10 -18.27 8.44
C ASP A 62 -11.19 -19.72 8.93
N TYR A 63 -11.88 -20.56 8.15
CA TYR A 63 -11.95 -22.01 8.31
C TYR A 63 -11.32 -22.70 7.11
N MET A 64 -10.48 -23.69 7.34
CA MET A 64 -9.82 -24.47 6.29
C MET A 64 -9.94 -25.95 6.57
N ASN A 65 -10.36 -26.73 5.56
CA ASN A 65 -10.44 -28.19 5.63
C ASN A 65 -10.07 -28.79 4.26
N GLY A 66 -8.83 -29.24 4.11
CA GLY A 66 -8.32 -29.80 2.86
C GLY A 66 -8.41 -28.81 1.70
N ARG A 67 -9.30 -29.11 0.73
CA ARG A 67 -9.54 -28.29 -0.47
C ARG A 67 -10.53 -27.15 -0.25
N PHE A 68 -11.25 -27.17 0.86
CA PHE A 68 -12.29 -26.22 1.20
C PHE A 68 -11.76 -25.14 2.15
N SER A 69 -12.06 -23.89 1.89
CA SER A 69 -11.88 -22.78 2.81
C SER A 69 -13.07 -21.82 2.78
N ALA A 70 -13.34 -21.19 3.91
CA ALA A 70 -14.36 -20.16 4.04
C ALA A 70 -13.90 -19.12 5.05
N GLY A 71 -14.29 -17.88 4.87
CA GLY A 71 -13.91 -16.81 5.80
C GLY A 71 -14.92 -15.68 5.84
N ILE A 72 -14.87 -14.96 6.94
CA ILE A 72 -15.65 -13.74 7.17
C ILE A 72 -14.79 -12.68 7.83
N GLN A 73 -15.05 -11.41 7.50
CA GLN A 73 -14.47 -10.26 8.18
C GLN A 73 -15.54 -9.22 8.46
N CYS A 74 -15.58 -8.76 9.71
CA CYS A 74 -16.42 -7.66 10.14
C CYS A 74 -15.55 -6.47 10.55
N ASN A 75 -15.96 -5.27 10.14
CA ASN A 75 -15.32 -4.04 10.54
C ASN A 75 -16.28 -3.20 11.39
N ALA A 76 -15.72 -2.46 12.36
CA ALA A 76 -16.49 -1.56 13.24
C ALA A 76 -15.73 -0.25 13.46
N PHE A 77 -16.38 0.86 13.17
CA PHE A 77 -15.88 2.22 13.42
C PHE A 77 -16.70 2.88 14.54
N LEU A 78 -16.03 3.66 15.46
CA LEU A 78 -16.65 4.08 16.73
C LEU A 78 -16.36 5.54 17.16
N PRO A 79 -16.44 6.58 16.36
CA PRO A 79 -16.45 6.72 14.90
C PRO A 79 -15.13 6.31 14.24
N ALA A 80 -15.01 6.49 12.93
CA ALA A 80 -13.75 6.27 12.22
C ALA A 80 -12.66 7.24 12.70
N LEU A 81 -11.39 6.84 12.57
CA LEU A 81 -10.25 7.72 12.84
C LEU A 81 -10.24 8.89 11.85
N GLN A 82 -9.72 10.04 12.27
CA GLN A 82 -9.53 11.20 11.38
C GLN A 82 -8.80 10.82 10.08
N GLY A 83 -9.26 11.38 8.96
CA GLY A 83 -8.76 11.08 7.63
C GLY A 83 -9.27 9.75 7.05
N TYR A 84 -10.29 9.15 7.68
CA TYR A 84 -11.06 8.00 7.16
C TYR A 84 -12.53 8.39 6.99
N ASP A 85 -12.79 9.64 6.66
CA ASP A 85 -14.11 10.26 6.69
C ASP A 85 -15.10 9.58 5.72
N ASP A 86 -14.58 9.03 4.61
CA ASP A 86 -15.38 8.26 3.65
C ASP A 86 -15.92 6.92 4.21
N LEU A 87 -15.42 6.44 5.35
CA LEU A 87 -15.81 5.15 5.91
C LEU A 87 -17.02 5.23 6.84
N ALA A 88 -17.08 6.23 7.72
CA ALA A 88 -18.19 6.38 8.65
C ALA A 88 -18.20 7.72 9.41
N ASP A 89 -19.34 8.39 9.39
CA ASP A 89 -19.73 9.40 10.36
C ASP A 89 -20.42 8.69 11.53
N GLY A 90 -19.77 8.65 12.70
CA GLY A 90 -20.30 7.97 13.89
C GLY A 90 -20.08 6.46 13.91
N PHE A 91 -21.00 5.71 14.53
CA PHE A 91 -20.89 4.26 14.64
C PHE A 91 -21.31 3.55 13.37
N LYS A 92 -20.41 2.72 12.82
CA LYS A 92 -20.71 1.85 11.67
C LYS A 92 -20.15 0.44 11.93
N PHE A 93 -21.01 -0.56 11.80
CA PHE A 93 -20.62 -1.98 11.78
C PHE A 93 -21.09 -2.62 10.47
N TYR A 94 -20.21 -3.35 9.79
CA TYR A 94 -20.57 -4.02 8.55
C TYR A 94 -19.72 -5.26 8.28
N LEU A 95 -20.24 -6.14 7.41
CA LEU A 95 -19.54 -7.31 6.91
C LEU A 95 -18.60 -6.88 5.76
N ALA A 96 -17.31 -6.76 6.08
CA ALA A 96 -16.30 -6.25 5.17
C ALA A 96 -15.88 -7.28 4.11
N SER A 97 -15.84 -8.56 4.45
CA SER A 97 -15.66 -9.62 3.46
C SER A 97 -16.28 -10.94 3.92
N LYS A 98 -16.67 -11.75 2.95
CA LYS A 98 -17.14 -13.13 3.12
C LYS A 98 -16.75 -13.93 1.89
N TYR A 99 -16.27 -15.15 2.07
CA TYR A 99 -15.98 -16.02 0.94
C TYR A 99 -16.12 -17.50 1.27
N ILE A 100 -16.34 -18.27 0.23
CA ILE A 100 -16.23 -19.75 0.19
C ILE A 100 -15.35 -20.08 -1.01
N GLN A 101 -14.35 -20.93 -0.81
CA GLN A 101 -13.43 -21.34 -1.85
C GLN A 101 -13.23 -22.85 -1.84
N TRP A 102 -13.23 -23.43 -3.03
CA TRP A 102 -12.76 -24.77 -3.30
C TRP A 102 -11.52 -24.71 -4.19
N ARG A 103 -10.43 -25.38 -3.78
CA ARG A 103 -9.18 -25.42 -4.54
C ARG A 103 -8.64 -26.83 -4.63
N ASP A 104 -8.43 -27.31 -5.86
CA ASP A 104 -7.73 -28.54 -6.17
C ASP A 104 -6.42 -28.24 -6.91
N LYS A 105 -5.69 -29.26 -7.39
CA LYS A 105 -4.43 -29.10 -8.11
C LYS A 105 -4.56 -28.18 -9.34
N ASN A 106 -5.61 -28.36 -10.12
CA ASN A 106 -5.78 -27.69 -11.40
C ASN A 106 -6.95 -26.72 -11.43
N PHE A 107 -7.87 -26.84 -10.49
CA PHE A 107 -9.12 -26.06 -10.50
C PHE A 107 -9.31 -25.32 -9.18
N GLU A 108 -9.73 -24.07 -9.28
CA GLU A 108 -10.22 -23.32 -8.13
C GLU A 108 -11.50 -22.57 -8.48
N VAL A 109 -12.38 -22.44 -7.48
CA VAL A 109 -13.55 -21.56 -7.53
C VAL A 109 -13.70 -20.86 -6.20
N LEU A 110 -13.98 -19.56 -6.24
CA LEU A 110 -14.27 -18.73 -5.09
C LEU A 110 -15.58 -17.99 -5.34
N VAL A 111 -16.47 -18.00 -4.35
CA VAL A 111 -17.70 -17.23 -4.32
C VAL A 111 -17.68 -16.32 -3.10
N GLY A 112 -18.00 -15.05 -3.27
CA GLY A 112 -17.96 -14.02 -2.24
C GLY A 112 -17.04 -12.88 -2.61
N ASP A 113 -16.35 -12.30 -1.64
CA ASP A 113 -15.45 -11.17 -1.85
C ASP A 113 -14.10 -11.65 -2.39
N ILE A 114 -13.80 -11.24 -3.61
CA ILE A 114 -12.60 -11.60 -4.38
C ILE A 114 -11.54 -10.53 -4.16
N PHE A 115 -10.35 -10.94 -3.73
CA PHE A 115 -9.12 -10.17 -3.77
C PHE A 115 -8.20 -10.82 -4.79
N ASP A 116 -7.89 -10.11 -5.88
CA ASP A 116 -7.08 -10.65 -6.98
C ASP A 116 -6.36 -9.53 -7.74
N GLN A 117 -5.39 -9.92 -8.56
CA GLN A 117 -4.61 -9.02 -9.40
C GLN A 117 -4.30 -9.69 -10.73
N TYR A 118 -4.29 -8.92 -11.82
CA TYR A 118 -3.83 -9.34 -13.14
C TYR A 118 -2.51 -8.64 -13.48
N GLY A 119 -1.49 -9.44 -13.81
CA GLY A 119 -0.14 -8.93 -14.03
C GLY A 119 0.39 -8.10 -12.86
N ASN A 120 0.96 -6.94 -13.14
CA ASN A 120 1.45 -5.98 -12.14
C ASN A 120 0.34 -5.12 -11.52
N GLY A 121 -0.91 -5.37 -11.88
CA GLY A 121 -2.06 -4.61 -11.39
C GLY A 121 -2.41 -3.40 -12.24
N LEU A 122 -1.66 -3.08 -13.29
CA LEU A 122 -1.92 -1.92 -14.15
C LEU A 122 -3.30 -1.95 -14.80
N ILE A 123 -3.86 -3.13 -15.00
CA ILE A 123 -5.21 -3.34 -15.53
C ILE A 123 -6.24 -3.61 -14.42
N TYR A 124 -5.85 -4.34 -13.37
CA TYR A 124 -6.75 -4.72 -12.30
C TYR A 124 -6.01 -5.18 -11.05
N ARG A 125 -6.44 -4.62 -9.91
CA ARG A 125 -6.10 -5.12 -8.57
C ARG A 125 -7.22 -4.81 -7.60
N SER A 126 -7.71 -5.83 -6.90
CA SER A 126 -8.56 -5.68 -5.73
C SER A 126 -7.82 -6.12 -4.47
N PHE A 127 -7.85 -5.27 -3.46
CA PHE A 127 -7.09 -5.47 -2.21
C PHE A 127 -7.73 -4.73 -1.04
N GLU A 128 -7.31 -5.07 0.16
CA GLU A 128 -7.59 -4.31 1.37
C GLU A 128 -6.29 -3.67 1.87
N ASP A 129 -6.32 -2.39 2.18
CA ASP A 129 -5.26 -1.69 2.91
C ASP A 129 -5.91 -0.87 4.03
N ARG A 130 -5.74 -1.34 5.27
CA ARG A 130 -6.36 -0.73 6.45
C ARG A 130 -5.74 0.60 6.82
N GLN A 131 -4.47 0.84 6.47
CA GLN A 131 -3.82 2.14 6.69
C GLN A 131 -4.39 3.21 5.78
N LEU A 132 -4.82 2.83 4.59
CA LEU A 132 -5.47 3.73 3.63
C LEU A 132 -6.98 3.79 3.78
N GLY A 133 -7.58 2.89 4.55
CA GLY A 133 -9.04 2.74 4.63
C GLY A 133 -9.65 2.15 3.35
N LEU A 134 -8.86 1.49 2.52
CA LEU A 134 -9.28 0.94 1.23
C LEU A 134 -9.70 -0.52 1.35
N ASN A 135 -10.83 -0.83 0.74
CA ASN A 135 -11.26 -2.18 0.41
C ASN A 135 -12.07 -2.11 -0.89
N ASN A 136 -11.46 -2.51 -2.00
CA ASN A 136 -12.09 -2.57 -3.32
C ASN A 136 -12.33 -4.01 -3.78
N SER A 137 -12.63 -4.94 -2.86
CA SER A 137 -12.98 -6.33 -3.16
C SER A 137 -14.13 -6.41 -4.17
N ILE A 138 -14.18 -7.51 -4.94
CA ILE A 138 -15.26 -7.76 -5.88
C ILE A 138 -16.17 -8.85 -5.30
N GLU A 139 -17.43 -8.51 -4.93
CA GLU A 139 -18.42 -9.51 -4.51
C GLU A 139 -18.94 -10.25 -5.75
N GLY A 140 -18.60 -11.52 -5.87
CA GLY A 140 -18.96 -12.29 -7.06
C GLY A 140 -18.43 -13.70 -7.08
N ILE A 141 -18.07 -14.15 -8.26
CA ILE A 141 -17.48 -15.47 -8.52
C ILE A 141 -16.16 -15.32 -9.27
N ARG A 142 -15.17 -16.10 -8.86
CA ARG A 142 -13.90 -16.29 -9.58
C ARG A 142 -13.67 -17.77 -9.78
N ALA A 143 -13.27 -18.16 -10.99
CA ALA A 143 -12.87 -19.52 -11.31
C ALA A 143 -11.53 -19.51 -12.04
N GLY A 144 -10.69 -20.51 -11.78
CA GLY A 144 -9.40 -20.69 -12.44
C GLY A 144 -9.15 -22.14 -12.78
N TYR A 145 -8.42 -22.38 -13.89
CA TYR A 145 -8.01 -23.70 -14.32
C TYR A 145 -6.58 -23.69 -14.89
N ASN A 146 -5.78 -24.69 -14.47
CA ASN A 146 -4.44 -24.91 -14.97
C ASN A 146 -4.41 -26.15 -15.86
N PHE A 147 -4.12 -25.97 -17.15
CA PHE A 147 -3.90 -27.04 -18.11
C PHE A 147 -2.45 -27.54 -17.99
N GLY A 148 -2.20 -28.32 -16.94
CA GLY A 148 -0.87 -28.74 -16.55
C GLY A 148 0.00 -27.53 -16.18
N ARG A 149 1.23 -27.50 -16.71
CA ARG A 149 2.16 -26.37 -16.54
C ARG A 149 2.17 -25.41 -17.73
N PHE A 150 1.39 -25.70 -18.77
CA PHE A 150 1.46 -25.02 -20.05
C PHE A 150 0.60 -23.76 -20.11
N VAL A 151 -0.62 -23.84 -19.61
CA VAL A 151 -1.60 -22.77 -19.70
C VAL A 151 -2.34 -22.63 -18.38
N ALA A 152 -2.45 -21.40 -17.89
CA ALA A 152 -3.31 -21.04 -16.77
C ALA A 152 -4.35 -20.01 -17.24
N VAL A 153 -5.60 -20.21 -16.84
CA VAL A 153 -6.67 -19.27 -17.10
C VAL A 153 -7.46 -19.01 -15.84
N LYS A 154 -7.83 -17.75 -15.61
CA LYS A 154 -8.76 -17.36 -14.54
C LYS A 154 -9.74 -16.31 -15.07
N ALA A 155 -10.95 -16.33 -14.52
CA ALA A 155 -12.00 -15.38 -14.86
C ALA A 155 -12.79 -15.01 -13.62
N MET A 156 -13.34 -13.79 -13.61
CA MET A 156 -14.18 -13.30 -12.53
C MET A 156 -15.35 -12.47 -13.05
N TYR A 157 -16.41 -12.41 -12.21
CA TYR A 157 -17.56 -11.57 -12.41
C TYR A 157 -18.16 -11.16 -11.06
N GLY A 158 -18.43 -9.87 -10.85
CA GLY A 158 -19.02 -9.40 -9.61
C GLY A 158 -19.18 -7.88 -9.53
N ARG A 159 -19.52 -7.40 -8.35
CA ARG A 159 -19.66 -5.97 -8.03
C ARG A 159 -18.51 -5.49 -7.15
N PRO A 160 -17.84 -4.39 -7.47
CA PRO A 160 -16.79 -3.84 -6.61
C PRO A 160 -17.38 -3.23 -5.33
N ARG A 161 -16.64 -3.32 -4.26
CA ARG A 161 -16.93 -2.58 -3.04
C ARG A 161 -16.54 -1.12 -3.22
N LEU A 162 -17.38 -0.24 -2.67
CA LEU A 162 -17.18 1.18 -2.56
C LEU A 162 -17.39 1.54 -1.08
N HIS A 163 -16.29 1.87 -0.37
CA HIS A 163 -16.30 2.13 1.07
C HIS A 163 -16.91 0.97 1.87
N THR A 164 -18.05 1.18 2.52
CA THR A 164 -18.74 0.18 3.35
C THR A 164 -19.80 -0.63 2.60
N GLU A 165 -20.07 -0.28 1.33
CA GLU A 165 -21.14 -0.87 0.51
C GLU A 165 -20.60 -1.41 -0.82
N TYR A 166 -21.46 -1.97 -1.67
CA TYR A 166 -21.11 -2.40 -3.01
C TYR A 166 -21.64 -1.39 -4.04
N ALA A 167 -20.76 -1.01 -4.98
CA ALA A 167 -21.11 -0.09 -6.06
C ALA A 167 -22.19 -0.66 -7.00
N ASN A 168 -22.92 0.23 -7.68
CA ASN A 168 -23.88 -0.14 -8.73
C ASN A 168 -23.21 -0.40 -10.09
N SER A 169 -21.96 -0.79 -10.09
CA SER A 169 -21.19 -1.19 -11.26
C SER A 169 -20.90 -2.69 -11.22
N TRP A 170 -20.67 -3.28 -12.40
CA TRP A 170 -20.32 -4.68 -12.56
C TRP A 170 -18.96 -4.80 -13.20
N VAL A 171 -18.09 -5.62 -12.62
CA VAL A 171 -16.75 -5.89 -13.13
C VAL A 171 -16.67 -7.34 -13.57
N ARG A 172 -16.09 -7.55 -14.74
CA ARG A 172 -15.75 -8.86 -15.29
C ARG A 172 -14.35 -8.82 -15.84
N GLY A 173 -13.62 -9.90 -15.64
CA GLY A 173 -12.23 -9.99 -16.09
C GLY A 173 -11.82 -11.40 -16.39
N ALA A 174 -10.83 -11.52 -17.24
CA ALA A 174 -10.14 -12.77 -17.50
C ALA A 174 -8.64 -12.53 -17.63
N ASP A 175 -7.86 -13.52 -17.24
CA ASP A 175 -6.39 -13.53 -17.31
C ASP A 175 -5.92 -14.88 -17.83
N LEU A 176 -5.04 -14.85 -18.82
CA LEU A 176 -4.46 -16.02 -19.49
C LEU A 176 -2.95 -15.93 -19.41
N SER A 177 -2.30 -17.02 -19.00
CA SER A 177 -0.85 -17.18 -19.03
C SER A 177 -0.49 -18.44 -19.80
N ILE A 178 0.48 -18.33 -20.72
CA ILE A 178 0.98 -19.39 -21.58
C ILE A 178 2.48 -19.53 -21.35
N SER A 179 2.94 -20.67 -20.83
CA SER A 179 4.36 -20.98 -20.68
C SER A 179 4.93 -21.51 -22.00
N LEU A 180 5.58 -20.64 -22.77
CA LEU A 180 6.22 -21.03 -24.02
C LEU A 180 7.45 -21.92 -23.78
N ALA A 181 8.19 -21.69 -22.68
CA ALA A 181 9.32 -22.50 -22.33
C ALA A 181 8.92 -23.99 -22.12
N ASP A 182 7.81 -24.22 -21.42
CA ASP A 182 7.29 -25.56 -21.19
C ASP A 182 6.74 -26.22 -22.47
N ILE A 183 6.05 -25.44 -23.32
CA ILE A 183 5.49 -25.94 -24.59
C ILE A 183 6.60 -26.32 -25.55
N CYS A 184 7.64 -25.49 -25.66
CA CYS A 184 8.78 -25.71 -26.56
C CYS A 184 9.84 -26.66 -25.98
N GLY A 185 9.69 -27.13 -24.74
CA GLY A 185 10.66 -28.00 -24.08
C GLY A 185 12.04 -27.37 -23.87
N ILE A 186 12.04 -26.05 -23.61
CA ILE A 186 13.27 -25.27 -23.33
C ILE A 186 13.82 -25.70 -21.97
N GLN A 187 15.14 -25.61 -21.79
CA GLN A 187 15.83 -26.03 -20.55
C GLN A 187 15.17 -25.41 -19.30
N GLU A 188 15.14 -26.18 -18.21
CA GLU A 188 14.55 -25.77 -16.91
C GLU A 188 15.11 -24.47 -16.32
N SER A 189 16.32 -24.05 -16.76
CA SER A 189 16.93 -22.77 -16.35
C SER A 189 16.35 -21.53 -17.05
N THR A 190 15.46 -21.72 -18.04
CA THR A 190 14.88 -20.66 -18.85
C THR A 190 13.36 -20.64 -18.67
N ALA A 191 12.81 -19.51 -18.26
CA ALA A 191 11.38 -19.27 -18.28
C ALA A 191 11.03 -18.26 -19.38
N LEU A 192 10.00 -18.56 -20.16
CA LEU A 192 9.42 -17.65 -21.14
C LEU A 192 7.91 -17.83 -21.14
N SER A 193 7.18 -16.77 -20.82
CA SER A 193 5.73 -16.77 -20.86
C SER A 193 5.16 -15.56 -21.62
N LEU A 194 4.01 -15.79 -22.24
CA LEU A 194 3.14 -14.77 -22.79
C LEU A 194 1.84 -14.75 -21.98
N GLU A 195 1.38 -13.57 -21.64
CA GLU A 195 0.18 -13.40 -20.84
C GLU A 195 -0.71 -12.32 -21.44
N GLY A 196 -2.00 -12.45 -21.21
CA GLY A 196 -2.97 -11.46 -21.63
C GLY A 196 -4.12 -11.36 -20.65
N SER A 197 -4.57 -10.14 -20.42
CA SER A 197 -5.72 -9.89 -19.55
C SER A 197 -6.72 -8.95 -20.18
N PHE A 198 -7.93 -9.09 -19.71
CA PHE A 198 -9.02 -8.20 -20.07
C PHE A 198 -9.85 -7.90 -18.83
N VAL A 199 -10.27 -6.63 -18.66
CA VAL A 199 -11.18 -6.20 -17.60
C VAL A 199 -12.21 -5.24 -18.19
N ASN A 200 -13.46 -5.46 -17.83
CA ASN A 200 -14.56 -4.57 -18.22
C ASN A 200 -15.35 -4.16 -16.97
N ARG A 201 -15.55 -2.85 -16.78
CA ARG A 201 -16.54 -2.30 -15.85
C ARG A 201 -17.76 -1.83 -16.65
N PHE A 202 -18.93 -2.32 -16.26
CA PHE A 202 -20.21 -1.87 -16.77
C PHE A 202 -20.95 -1.11 -15.67
N GLN A 203 -21.40 0.11 -15.96
CA GLN A 203 -22.29 0.86 -15.08
C GLN A 203 -23.26 1.66 -15.93
N ARG A 204 -24.56 1.51 -15.68
CA ARG A 204 -25.55 2.31 -16.38
C ARG A 204 -25.28 3.79 -16.16
N LEU A 205 -25.34 4.56 -17.24
CA LEU A 205 -25.34 6.02 -17.16
C LEU A 205 -26.74 6.43 -16.67
N ASN A 206 -26.88 6.54 -15.36
CA ASN A 206 -28.08 7.10 -14.75
C ASN A 206 -27.82 8.60 -14.58
N TYR A 207 -28.45 9.40 -15.38
CA TYR A 207 -28.21 10.84 -15.41
C TYR A 207 -28.70 11.56 -14.16
N SER A 208 -29.47 10.93 -13.31
CA SER A 208 -29.80 11.43 -11.97
C SER A 208 -29.30 10.43 -10.92
N TYR A 209 -28.38 10.85 -10.08
CA TYR A 209 -27.83 10.04 -9.00
C TYR A 209 -27.72 10.90 -7.74
N ASP A 210 -28.28 10.42 -6.64
CA ASP A 210 -28.32 11.13 -5.35
C ASP A 210 -28.86 12.57 -5.45
N GLY A 211 -29.91 12.77 -6.29
CA GLY A 211 -30.52 14.09 -6.54
C GLY A 211 -29.72 15.02 -7.46
N ILE A 212 -28.54 14.60 -7.94
CA ILE A 212 -27.72 15.38 -8.87
C ILE A 212 -27.96 14.87 -10.30
N ASP A 213 -28.21 15.79 -11.24
CA ASP A 213 -28.31 15.49 -12.66
C ASP A 213 -26.91 15.53 -13.31
N TYR A 214 -26.42 14.38 -13.74
CA TYR A 214 -25.12 14.21 -14.42
C TYR A 214 -25.24 14.25 -15.95
N SER A 215 -26.42 14.45 -16.53
CA SER A 215 -26.61 14.41 -17.99
C SER A 215 -25.70 15.39 -18.72
N THR A 216 -25.69 16.64 -18.28
CA THR A 216 -24.85 17.70 -18.86
C THR A 216 -23.37 17.37 -18.71
N VAL A 217 -22.94 16.90 -17.54
CA VAL A 217 -21.54 16.55 -17.26
C VAL A 217 -21.07 15.43 -18.18
N PHE A 218 -21.85 14.35 -18.33
CA PHE A 218 -21.44 13.24 -19.20
C PHE A 218 -21.45 13.63 -20.67
N ASP A 219 -22.41 14.46 -21.10
CA ASP A 219 -22.48 14.94 -22.48
C ASP A 219 -21.31 15.89 -22.80
N GLU A 220 -20.98 16.82 -21.93
CA GLU A 220 -19.83 17.71 -22.07
C GLU A 220 -18.51 16.96 -22.11
N LEU A 221 -18.33 15.93 -21.27
CA LEU A 221 -17.17 15.05 -21.26
C LEU A 221 -17.19 14.01 -22.39
N GLY A 222 -18.28 13.93 -23.18
CA GLY A 222 -18.45 12.98 -24.27
C GLY A 222 -18.42 11.53 -23.82
N LEU A 223 -18.93 11.22 -22.61
CA LEU A 223 -19.06 9.87 -22.07
C LEU A 223 -20.46 9.32 -22.35
N HIS A 224 -20.63 8.68 -23.50
CA HIS A 224 -21.93 8.15 -23.93
C HIS A 224 -22.05 6.61 -23.80
N LYS A 225 -20.98 5.92 -23.34
CA LYS A 225 -20.94 4.46 -23.23
C LYS A 225 -20.77 4.02 -21.78
N PRO A 226 -21.58 3.06 -21.31
CA PRO A 226 -21.55 2.58 -19.93
C PRO A 226 -20.38 1.62 -19.63
N ASN A 227 -19.53 1.33 -20.61
CA ASN A 227 -18.47 0.32 -20.48
C ASN A 227 -17.07 0.97 -20.50
N LEU A 228 -16.31 0.72 -19.43
CA LEU A 228 -14.86 0.80 -19.48
C LEU A 228 -14.32 -0.56 -19.90
N LEU A 229 -13.44 -0.60 -20.90
CA LEU A 229 -12.70 -1.79 -21.32
C LEU A 229 -11.20 -1.52 -21.19
N MET A 230 -10.49 -2.43 -20.52
CA MET A 230 -9.04 -2.46 -20.45
C MET A 230 -8.52 -3.82 -20.93
N CYS A 231 -7.46 -3.80 -21.73
CA CYS A 231 -6.76 -4.99 -22.19
C CYS A 231 -5.26 -4.85 -21.95
N SER A 232 -4.59 -5.93 -21.55
CA SER A 232 -3.14 -5.96 -21.43
C SER A 232 -2.52 -7.16 -22.11
N GLY A 233 -1.28 -6.96 -22.61
CA GLY A 233 -0.40 -8.01 -23.06
C GLY A 233 0.93 -7.94 -22.33
N ARG A 234 1.46 -9.10 -21.90
CA ARG A 234 2.69 -9.20 -21.10
C ARG A 234 3.63 -10.26 -21.66
N VAL A 235 4.91 -10.01 -21.51
CA VAL A 235 5.97 -10.98 -21.76
C VAL A 235 6.90 -11.07 -20.56
N ASN A 236 7.20 -12.29 -20.12
CA ASN A 236 8.17 -12.56 -19.08
C ASN A 236 9.25 -13.49 -19.61
N PHE A 237 10.50 -13.13 -19.37
CA PHE A 237 11.66 -13.94 -19.69
C PHE A 237 12.59 -14.00 -18.48
N ALA A 238 13.06 -15.19 -18.14
CA ALA A 238 14.10 -15.36 -17.12
C ALA A 238 15.13 -16.41 -17.55
N TRP A 239 16.41 -16.07 -17.35
CA TRP A 239 17.52 -16.94 -17.66
C TRP A 239 18.75 -16.59 -16.82
N ASN A 240 19.30 -17.56 -16.10
CA ASN A 240 20.58 -17.47 -15.40
C ASN A 240 20.82 -16.17 -14.61
N GLY A 241 19.82 -15.78 -13.79
CA GLY A 241 19.87 -14.58 -12.96
C GLY A 241 19.38 -13.30 -13.63
N LEU A 242 19.22 -13.27 -14.96
CA LEU A 242 18.52 -12.22 -15.68
C LEU A 242 17.01 -12.48 -15.68
N ALA A 243 16.21 -11.46 -15.37
CA ALA A 243 14.77 -11.50 -15.60
C ALA A 243 14.33 -10.20 -16.30
N LEU A 244 13.46 -10.36 -17.31
CA LEU A 244 12.88 -9.28 -18.08
C LEU A 244 11.36 -9.41 -18.03
N HIS A 245 10.68 -8.29 -17.82
CA HIS A 245 9.23 -8.19 -17.86
C HIS A 245 8.83 -6.98 -18.70
N GLY A 246 7.83 -7.15 -19.55
CA GLY A 246 7.23 -6.07 -20.31
C GLY A 246 5.70 -6.18 -20.28
N GLU A 247 5.01 -5.06 -20.10
CA GLU A 247 3.55 -4.98 -20.11
C GLU A 247 3.09 -3.75 -20.89
N TYR A 248 2.09 -3.94 -21.76
CA TYR A 248 1.34 -2.88 -22.41
C TYR A 248 -0.13 -3.00 -22.03
N VAL A 249 -0.75 -1.86 -21.65
CA VAL A 249 -2.16 -1.77 -21.32
C VAL A 249 -2.82 -0.72 -22.20
N HIS A 250 -4.01 -1.05 -22.73
CA HIS A 250 -4.91 -0.11 -23.38
C HIS A 250 -6.18 0.05 -22.56
N LYS A 251 -6.64 1.30 -22.37
CA LYS A 251 -7.88 1.69 -21.69
C LYS A 251 -8.80 2.41 -22.66
N SER A 252 -10.05 1.97 -22.81
CA SER A 252 -11.09 2.69 -23.53
C SER A 252 -11.45 4.01 -22.82
N LYS A 253 -12.22 4.86 -23.49
CA LYS A 253 -12.68 6.14 -22.92
C LYS A 253 -13.44 5.93 -21.61
N ASP A 254 -13.02 6.63 -20.57
CA ASP A 254 -13.61 6.63 -19.22
C ASP A 254 -13.28 7.95 -18.50
N LEU A 255 -14.03 8.28 -17.44
CA LEU A 255 -13.68 9.39 -16.55
C LEU A 255 -12.31 9.14 -15.90
N ASN A 256 -11.54 10.22 -15.74
CA ASN A 256 -10.33 10.19 -14.93
C ASN A 256 -10.67 10.08 -13.43
N SER A 257 -9.65 9.90 -12.59
CA SER A 257 -9.81 9.76 -11.14
C SER A 257 -10.46 10.98 -10.48
N MET A 258 -10.34 12.17 -11.07
CA MET A 258 -10.93 13.43 -10.58
C MET A 258 -12.29 13.77 -11.19
N ALA A 259 -12.78 12.97 -12.15
CA ALA A 259 -14.01 13.22 -12.93
C ALA A 259 -14.04 14.55 -13.71
N GLU A 260 -12.86 15.07 -14.08
CA GLU A 260 -12.72 16.34 -14.80
C GLU A 260 -12.71 16.17 -16.32
N MET A 261 -12.31 14.98 -16.78
CA MET A 261 -12.23 14.65 -18.21
C MET A 261 -12.53 13.18 -18.46
N ALA A 262 -12.92 12.85 -19.69
CA ALA A 262 -13.06 11.47 -20.15
C ALA A 262 -12.12 11.21 -21.32
N SER A 263 -11.19 10.26 -21.15
CA SER A 263 -10.14 9.97 -22.13
C SER A 263 -9.91 8.47 -22.30
N THR A 264 -9.40 8.11 -23.48
CA THR A 264 -8.72 6.83 -23.67
C THR A 264 -7.35 6.88 -23.02
N GLY A 265 -6.84 5.74 -22.56
CA GLY A 265 -5.54 5.71 -21.91
C GLY A 265 -4.68 4.51 -22.30
N TYR A 266 -3.41 4.58 -21.95
CA TYR A 266 -2.48 3.47 -22.08
C TYR A 266 -1.40 3.50 -20.99
N ALA A 267 -0.86 2.32 -20.70
CA ALA A 267 0.33 2.20 -19.88
C ALA A 267 1.37 1.33 -20.58
N ILE A 268 2.65 1.71 -20.42
CA ILE A 268 3.81 0.90 -20.79
C ILE A 268 4.61 0.67 -19.53
N TYR A 269 4.96 -0.58 -19.26
CA TYR A 269 5.84 -0.95 -18.15
C TYR A 269 6.93 -1.89 -18.66
N GLY A 270 8.15 -1.67 -18.21
CA GLY A 270 9.28 -2.53 -18.46
C GLY A 270 10.14 -2.68 -17.20
N GLU A 271 10.60 -3.91 -16.95
CA GLU A 271 11.52 -4.21 -15.86
C GLU A 271 12.60 -5.15 -16.34
N ALA A 272 13.84 -4.85 -15.97
CA ALA A 272 15.00 -5.71 -16.16
C ALA A 272 15.72 -5.88 -14.83
N SER A 273 15.90 -7.11 -14.37
CA SER A 273 16.68 -7.40 -13.17
C SER A 273 17.77 -8.42 -13.44
N TYR A 274 18.91 -8.23 -12.78
CA TYR A 274 20.02 -9.17 -12.83
C TYR A 274 20.56 -9.44 -11.43
N ASN A 275 20.61 -10.71 -11.08
CA ASN A 275 21.08 -11.19 -9.79
C ASN A 275 22.28 -12.11 -9.99
N TYR A 276 23.43 -11.74 -9.41
CA TYR A 276 24.61 -12.57 -9.44
C TYR A 276 25.30 -12.59 -8.07
N LYS A 277 25.29 -13.75 -7.41
CA LYS A 277 25.85 -13.93 -6.06
C LYS A 277 25.27 -12.92 -5.07
N THR A 278 26.08 -11.92 -4.68
CA THR A 278 25.73 -10.88 -3.70
C THR A 278 25.43 -9.53 -4.34
N PHE A 279 25.41 -9.47 -5.65
CA PHE A 279 25.05 -8.30 -6.45
C PHE A 279 23.65 -8.43 -7.03
N SER A 280 22.86 -7.37 -6.96
CA SER A 280 21.56 -7.27 -7.59
C SER A 280 21.39 -5.90 -8.20
N ILE A 281 20.85 -5.83 -9.41
CA ILE A 281 20.43 -4.60 -10.07
C ILE A 281 19.04 -4.81 -10.66
N THR A 282 18.17 -3.82 -10.48
CA THR A 282 16.84 -3.77 -11.10
C THR A 282 16.66 -2.39 -11.73
N ALA A 283 16.22 -2.37 -12.97
CA ALA A 283 15.85 -1.16 -13.68
C ALA A 283 14.38 -1.28 -14.12
N THR A 284 13.58 -0.27 -13.82
CA THR A 284 12.17 -0.21 -14.20
C THR A 284 11.90 1.06 -15.00
N TYR A 285 10.99 0.96 -15.96
CA TYR A 285 10.45 2.08 -16.72
C TYR A 285 8.94 2.01 -16.72
N ARG A 286 8.27 3.15 -16.60
CA ARG A 286 6.83 3.27 -16.76
C ARG A 286 6.45 4.56 -17.47
N GLN A 287 5.46 4.43 -18.34
CA GLN A 287 4.74 5.56 -18.91
C GLN A 287 3.24 5.34 -18.70
N LEU A 288 2.57 6.35 -18.15
CA LEU A 288 1.12 6.41 -17.98
C LEU A 288 0.55 7.53 -18.81
N ASN A 289 -0.59 7.28 -19.41
CA ASN A 289 -1.37 8.29 -20.11
C ASN A 289 -2.85 8.00 -19.83
N HIS A 290 -3.53 8.88 -19.11
CA HIS A 290 -4.94 8.77 -18.70
C HIS A 290 -5.32 7.39 -18.14
N MET A 291 -4.47 6.85 -17.26
CA MET A 291 -4.69 5.52 -16.64
C MET A 291 -5.49 5.55 -15.36
N GLY A 292 -5.90 6.70 -14.87
CA GLY A 292 -6.88 6.80 -13.79
C GLY A 292 -8.15 6.02 -14.14
N THR A 293 -8.63 5.20 -13.21
CA THR A 293 -9.89 4.44 -13.32
C THR A 293 -10.70 4.63 -12.06
N ARG A 294 -11.97 4.30 -12.12
CA ARG A 294 -12.87 4.39 -10.96
C ARG A 294 -13.67 3.10 -10.82
N VAL A 295 -13.91 2.67 -9.59
CA VAL A 295 -14.81 1.54 -9.32
C VAL A 295 -16.26 1.88 -9.66
N SER A 296 -16.63 3.16 -9.50
CA SER A 296 -17.95 3.71 -9.86
C SER A 296 -17.81 5.06 -10.53
N LEU A 297 -18.63 5.35 -11.53
CA LEU A 297 -18.68 6.64 -12.22
C LEU A 297 -19.10 7.79 -11.30
N TYR A 298 -19.85 7.49 -10.25
CA TYR A 298 -20.41 8.47 -9.30
C TYR A 298 -19.56 8.62 -8.03
N ASP A 299 -18.46 7.87 -7.92
CA ASP A 299 -17.54 8.00 -6.80
C ASP A 299 -16.60 9.19 -7.01
N THR A 300 -16.50 10.05 -6.03
CA THR A 300 -15.60 11.22 -6.04
C THR A 300 -14.27 10.96 -5.36
N THR A 301 -14.06 9.78 -4.77
CA THR A 301 -12.84 9.43 -4.03
C THR A 301 -11.74 8.92 -4.96
N PRO A 302 -10.65 9.65 -5.17
CA PRO A 302 -9.58 9.27 -6.12
C PRO A 302 -8.90 7.94 -5.80
N ALA A 303 -8.95 7.49 -4.54
CA ALA A 303 -8.31 6.26 -4.09
C ALA A 303 -9.04 4.98 -4.52
N ASN A 304 -10.35 5.05 -4.82
CA ASN A 304 -11.17 3.89 -5.21
C ASN A 304 -11.02 3.57 -6.69
N THR A 305 -9.91 2.97 -7.07
CA THR A 305 -9.60 2.60 -8.45
C THR A 305 -9.67 1.09 -8.67
N LEU A 306 -9.91 0.69 -9.93
CA LEU A 306 -9.87 -0.72 -10.34
C LEU A 306 -8.46 -1.21 -10.59
N ASN A 307 -7.56 -0.32 -10.98
CA ASN A 307 -6.18 -0.62 -11.27
C ASN A 307 -5.25 -0.17 -10.13
N TYR A 308 -4.01 -0.60 -10.22
CA TYR A 308 -2.96 -0.29 -9.26
C TYR A 308 -1.74 0.29 -9.98
N LEU A 309 -1.38 1.50 -9.61
CA LEU A 309 -0.27 2.25 -10.21
C LEU A 309 0.79 2.50 -9.11
N PRO A 310 1.70 1.54 -8.84
CA PRO A 310 2.67 1.70 -7.77
C PRO A 310 3.64 2.85 -8.02
N ALA A 311 4.02 3.56 -6.97
CA ALA A 311 5.10 4.53 -7.05
C ALA A 311 6.43 3.80 -7.28
N LEU A 312 7.09 4.08 -8.42
CA LEU A 312 8.41 3.51 -8.74
C LEU A 312 9.50 4.41 -8.15
N THR A 313 9.55 4.46 -6.83
CA THR A 313 10.57 5.16 -6.04
C THR A 313 10.78 4.43 -4.72
N ARG A 314 11.88 4.67 -4.07
CA ARG A 314 12.16 4.09 -2.76
C ARG A 314 11.14 4.58 -1.74
N GLN A 315 10.58 3.66 -0.96
CA GLN A 315 9.78 3.98 0.22
C GLN A 315 10.67 3.93 1.45
N TYR A 316 10.73 5.03 2.19
CA TYR A 316 11.59 5.17 3.35
C TYR A 316 10.84 4.85 4.64
N THR A 317 11.54 4.23 5.58
CA THR A 317 11.07 4.04 6.96
C THR A 317 11.48 5.19 7.89
N TYR A 318 12.46 6.00 7.47
CA TYR A 318 12.94 7.15 8.21
C TYR A 318 12.01 8.35 8.02
N MET A 319 11.67 9.01 9.13
CA MET A 319 10.62 10.05 9.15
C MET A 319 10.89 11.21 8.19
N LEU A 320 12.09 11.78 8.20
CA LEU A 320 12.40 12.94 7.36
C LEU A 320 12.60 12.57 5.89
N ALA A 321 13.14 11.39 5.60
CA ALA A 321 13.27 10.91 4.22
C ALA A 321 11.90 10.54 3.58
N ASN A 322 10.86 10.30 4.41
CA ASN A 322 9.50 10.02 3.98
C ASN A 322 8.51 11.15 4.31
N LEU A 323 9.01 12.37 4.51
CA LEU A 323 8.21 13.52 4.95
C LEU A 323 7.11 13.84 3.93
N GLU A 324 7.42 13.73 2.65
CA GLU A 324 6.52 14.00 1.51
C GLU A 324 6.71 12.90 0.46
N PRO A 325 5.98 11.78 0.57
CA PRO A 325 6.12 10.66 -0.36
C PRO A 325 5.62 11.01 -1.76
N TYR A 326 6.22 10.41 -2.77
CA TYR A 326 5.83 10.61 -4.17
C TYR A 326 4.40 10.10 -4.44
N GLN A 327 3.58 10.95 -5.04
CA GLN A 327 2.24 10.62 -5.50
C GLN A 327 2.25 10.40 -7.02
N VAL A 328 1.70 9.29 -7.46
CA VAL A 328 1.66 8.91 -8.87
C VAL A 328 0.67 9.78 -9.64
N HIS A 329 1.10 10.31 -10.78
CA HIS A 329 0.27 11.09 -11.69
C HIS A 329 -0.38 10.17 -12.73
N SER A 330 -1.51 9.57 -12.39
CA SER A 330 -2.23 8.59 -13.24
C SER A 330 -2.63 9.14 -14.60
N GLU A 331 -2.83 10.46 -14.71
CA GLU A 331 -3.24 11.12 -15.95
C GLU A 331 -2.10 11.36 -16.92
N GLY A 332 -0.86 11.41 -16.44
CA GLY A 332 0.27 11.55 -17.35
C GLY A 332 1.62 11.65 -16.65
N GLU A 333 2.34 10.55 -16.59
CA GLU A 333 3.74 10.54 -16.17
C GLU A 333 4.57 9.54 -16.96
N MET A 334 5.86 9.82 -17.07
CA MET A 334 6.84 8.90 -17.63
C MET A 334 8.14 8.98 -16.84
N GLY A 335 8.75 7.84 -16.59
CA GLY A 335 10.00 7.78 -15.86
C GLY A 335 10.39 6.38 -15.46
N GLY A 336 11.31 6.28 -14.53
CA GLY A 336 11.78 4.99 -14.06
C GLY A 336 12.65 5.06 -12.83
N GLN A 337 13.06 3.90 -12.40
CA GLN A 337 13.87 3.67 -11.21
C GLN A 337 14.99 2.68 -11.52
N VAL A 338 16.16 2.93 -10.97
CA VAL A 338 17.25 1.95 -10.92
C VAL A 338 17.59 1.70 -9.46
N ASP A 339 17.67 0.43 -9.10
CA ASP A 339 17.99 -0.05 -7.76
C ASP A 339 19.18 -1.00 -7.82
N VAL A 340 20.22 -0.74 -7.02
CA VAL A 340 21.45 -1.54 -6.99
C VAL A 340 21.77 -1.92 -5.56
N SER A 341 21.99 -3.19 -5.31
CA SER A 341 22.44 -3.68 -4.01
C SER A 341 23.66 -4.59 -4.13
N TYR A 342 24.56 -4.46 -3.15
CA TYR A 342 25.77 -5.28 -3.06
C TYR A 342 26.10 -5.63 -1.62
N SER A 343 26.31 -6.91 -1.35
CA SER A 343 26.65 -7.40 0.00
C SER A 343 28.04 -7.99 0.04
N LEU A 344 28.87 -7.50 0.96
CA LEU A 344 30.18 -8.05 1.28
C LEU A 344 30.15 -8.78 2.63
N ARG A 345 30.39 -10.07 2.62
CA ARG A 345 30.45 -10.87 3.85
C ARG A 345 31.91 -11.18 4.21
N SER A 346 32.26 -11.04 5.47
CA SER A 346 33.60 -11.39 5.95
C SER A 346 33.81 -12.91 5.92
N LYS A 347 34.94 -13.34 5.38
CA LYS A 347 35.36 -14.75 5.41
C LYS A 347 35.74 -15.22 6.83
N SER A 348 36.20 -14.29 7.69
CA SER A 348 36.67 -14.60 9.05
C SER A 348 35.56 -14.58 10.11
N SER A 349 34.38 -14.06 9.81
CA SER A 349 33.27 -13.95 10.76
C SER A 349 31.92 -13.93 10.07
N ARG A 350 31.06 -14.88 10.42
CA ARG A 350 29.69 -14.95 9.91
C ARG A 350 28.81 -13.76 10.33
N TYR A 351 29.24 -12.95 11.27
CA TYR A 351 28.48 -11.80 11.78
C TYR A 351 28.88 -10.48 11.15
N ARG A 352 30.02 -10.38 10.46
CA ARG A 352 30.52 -9.13 9.88
C ARG A 352 30.15 -9.06 8.42
N TYR A 353 29.42 -8.00 8.05
CA TYR A 353 29.06 -7.74 6.66
C TYR A 353 28.97 -6.23 6.40
N TRP A 354 29.04 -5.88 5.14
CA TRP A 354 28.65 -4.59 4.59
C TRP A 354 27.53 -4.83 3.58
N ASN A 355 26.46 -4.02 3.65
CA ASN A 355 25.47 -3.89 2.59
C ASN A 355 25.55 -2.48 2.04
N PHE A 356 25.68 -2.38 0.74
CA PHE A 356 25.64 -1.13 -0.02
C PHE A 356 24.38 -1.15 -0.85
N HIS A 357 23.65 -0.05 -0.83
CA HIS A 357 22.45 0.11 -1.63
C HIS A 357 22.46 1.51 -2.24
N ALA A 358 22.11 1.61 -3.52
CA ALA A 358 21.95 2.85 -4.24
C ALA A 358 20.68 2.78 -5.08
N ASN A 359 19.90 3.83 -5.05
CA ASN A 359 18.66 3.92 -5.80
C ASN A 359 18.55 5.31 -6.45
N ALA A 360 18.03 5.35 -7.66
CA ALA A 360 17.69 6.60 -8.35
C ALA A 360 16.36 6.43 -9.06
N SER A 361 15.45 7.38 -8.89
CA SER A 361 14.18 7.44 -9.62
C SER A 361 13.93 8.84 -10.17
N VAL A 362 13.37 8.91 -11.38
CA VAL A 362 13.02 10.19 -12.01
C VAL A 362 11.72 10.05 -12.78
N PHE A 363 10.83 11.04 -12.62
CA PHE A 363 9.55 11.11 -13.33
C PHE A 363 9.31 12.50 -13.89
N TYR A 364 8.74 12.52 -15.09
CA TYR A 364 8.33 13.71 -15.81
C TYR A 364 6.85 13.62 -16.15
N SER A 365 6.17 14.77 -16.24
CA SER A 365 4.82 14.83 -16.81
C SER A 365 4.85 14.46 -18.30
N THR A 366 3.79 13.80 -18.77
CA THR A 366 3.58 13.66 -20.21
C THR A 366 3.03 14.98 -20.77
N PRO A 367 3.50 15.45 -21.94
CA PRO A 367 2.94 16.63 -22.59
C PRO A 367 1.45 16.42 -22.88
N THR A 368 0.66 17.46 -22.64
CA THR A 368 -0.75 17.52 -22.98
C THR A 368 -1.01 18.73 -23.88
N GLU A 369 -2.19 18.81 -24.48
CA GLU A 369 -2.62 19.96 -25.29
C GLU A 369 -2.57 21.27 -24.50
N PHE A 370 -2.92 21.21 -23.19
CA PHE A 370 -2.93 22.37 -22.27
C PHE A 370 -1.57 22.66 -21.65
N ASN A 371 -0.66 21.69 -21.60
CA ASN A 371 0.67 21.84 -21.04
C ASN A 371 1.69 21.05 -21.89
N PRO A 372 2.19 21.68 -23.00
CA PRO A 372 3.06 21.00 -23.95
C PRO A 372 4.49 20.77 -23.42
N GLU A 373 4.85 21.40 -22.32
CA GLU A 373 6.18 21.26 -21.73
C GLU A 373 6.24 20.07 -20.77
N ARG A 374 7.33 19.30 -20.87
CA ARG A 374 7.65 18.28 -19.87
C ARG A 374 8.20 18.94 -18.62
N LYS A 375 7.53 18.71 -17.48
CA LYS A 375 8.01 19.12 -16.16
C LYS A 375 8.53 17.91 -15.40
N ARG A 376 9.66 18.07 -14.71
CA ARG A 376 10.11 17.04 -13.78
C ARG A 376 9.20 17.07 -12.55
N LEU A 377 8.52 15.96 -12.29
CA LEU A 377 7.60 15.79 -11.17
C LEU A 377 8.34 15.31 -9.93
N TRP A 378 9.34 14.45 -10.14
CA TRP A 378 10.08 13.78 -9.07
C TRP A 378 11.49 13.42 -9.50
N LEU A 379 12.43 13.59 -8.59
CA LEU A 379 13.77 13.02 -8.63
C LEU A 379 14.13 12.58 -7.22
N ASP A 380 14.56 11.33 -7.05
CA ASP A 380 15.10 10.81 -5.80
C ASP A 380 16.40 10.07 -6.10
N ILE A 381 17.48 10.50 -5.50
CA ILE A 381 18.79 9.86 -5.57
C ILE A 381 19.23 9.55 -4.16
N ASN A 382 19.45 8.28 -3.85
CA ASN A 382 19.82 7.89 -2.51
C ASN A 382 20.86 6.78 -2.49
N VAL A 383 21.65 6.81 -1.42
CA VAL A 383 22.68 5.81 -1.13
C VAL A 383 22.61 5.49 0.36
N ASP A 384 22.63 4.21 0.70
CA ASP A 384 22.80 3.77 2.07
C ASP A 384 23.86 2.67 2.23
N ILE A 385 24.46 2.68 3.39
CA ILE A 385 25.50 1.75 3.79
C ILE A 385 25.13 1.19 5.15
N GLU A 386 24.91 -0.11 5.23
CA GLU A 386 24.71 -0.80 6.49
C GLU A 386 25.95 -1.64 6.82
N ARG A 387 26.44 -1.56 8.05
CA ARG A 387 27.56 -2.36 8.54
C ARG A 387 27.22 -3.07 9.83
N GLN A 388 27.38 -4.39 9.83
CA GLN A 388 27.42 -5.20 11.04
C GLN A 388 28.88 -5.36 11.49
N TRP A 389 29.26 -4.68 12.58
CA TRP A 389 30.63 -4.68 13.10
C TRP A 389 30.96 -5.92 13.92
N SER A 390 29.97 -6.37 14.68
CA SER A 390 30.08 -7.52 15.58
C SER A 390 28.70 -8.13 15.81
N LYS A 391 28.57 -9.10 16.71
CA LYS A 391 27.26 -9.62 17.14
C LYS A 391 26.39 -8.54 17.80
N SER A 392 27.00 -7.51 18.39
CA SER A 392 26.34 -6.49 19.20
C SER A 392 26.13 -5.17 18.48
N TRP A 393 27.03 -4.76 17.58
CA TRP A 393 27.02 -3.45 16.96
C TRP A 393 26.64 -3.50 15.48
N LYS A 394 25.62 -2.70 15.11
CA LYS A 394 25.20 -2.44 13.74
C LYS A 394 25.03 -0.93 13.54
N THR A 395 25.48 -0.43 12.40
CA THR A 395 25.28 0.96 11.99
C THR A 395 24.73 1.03 10.58
N ALA A 396 23.89 2.02 10.30
CA ALA A 396 23.46 2.38 8.96
C ALA A 396 23.60 3.89 8.75
N LEU A 397 23.98 4.27 7.56
CA LEU A 397 24.02 5.66 7.10
C LEU A 397 23.21 5.74 5.80
N LEU A 398 22.31 6.71 5.71
CA LEU A 398 21.56 7.02 4.50
C LEU A 398 21.78 8.49 4.14
N TYR A 399 21.97 8.74 2.86
CA TYR A 399 21.81 10.05 2.26
C TYR A 399 20.79 9.97 1.14
N THR A 400 19.86 10.93 1.08
CA THR A 400 18.94 11.10 -0.04
C THR A 400 18.82 12.56 -0.44
N MET A 401 18.79 12.79 -1.74
CA MET A 401 18.39 14.04 -2.38
C MET A 401 17.07 13.80 -3.07
N GLN A 402 16.04 14.57 -2.71
CA GLN A 402 14.72 14.50 -3.31
C GLN A 402 14.36 15.85 -3.90
N GLU A 403 13.86 15.84 -5.13
CA GLU A 403 13.27 17.00 -5.78
C GLU A 403 11.83 16.64 -6.16
N ARG A 404 10.91 17.51 -5.82
CA ARG A 404 9.49 17.38 -6.13
C ARG A 404 8.92 18.72 -6.62
N THR A 405 7.97 18.64 -7.52
CA THR A 405 7.29 19.82 -8.04
C THR A 405 5.78 19.66 -7.84
N PRO A 406 5.23 19.91 -6.62
CA PRO A 406 3.82 19.68 -6.28
C PRO A 406 3.04 20.77 -6.91
N TYR A 407 3.05 21.61 -7.59
CA TYR A 407 2.24 22.60 -8.31
C TYR A 407 3.12 23.43 -9.27
N LEU A 408 3.63 24.56 -8.80
CA LEU A 408 4.44 25.50 -9.59
C LEU A 408 5.85 25.68 -9.03
N GLU A 409 6.07 25.31 -7.79
CA GLU A 409 7.35 25.47 -7.08
C GLU A 409 8.10 24.16 -6.99
N THR A 410 9.37 24.18 -7.34
CA THR A 410 10.26 23.02 -7.17
C THR A 410 10.88 23.07 -5.78
N ILE A 411 10.72 21.98 -5.04
CA ILE A 411 11.22 21.81 -3.68
C ILE A 411 12.36 20.79 -3.71
N ILE A 412 13.54 21.20 -3.23
CA ILE A 412 14.70 20.33 -3.13
C ILE A 412 15.03 20.09 -1.65
N SER A 413 15.19 18.84 -1.29
CA SER A 413 15.58 18.45 0.06
C SER A 413 16.75 17.47 0.06
N HIS A 414 17.63 17.63 1.04
CA HIS A 414 18.76 16.74 1.30
C HIS A 414 18.61 16.16 2.70
N THR A 415 18.51 14.85 2.81
CA THR A 415 18.33 14.19 4.12
C THR A 415 19.50 13.27 4.40
N VAL A 416 20.07 13.39 5.60
CA VAL A 416 21.09 12.49 6.14
C VAL A 416 20.51 11.77 7.34
N VAL A 417 20.71 10.45 7.41
CA VAL A 417 20.29 9.61 8.54
C VAL A 417 21.44 8.78 9.05
N GLY A 418 21.63 8.80 10.37
CA GLY A 418 22.50 7.87 11.09
C GLY A 418 21.68 6.99 12.02
N ASP A 419 21.82 5.67 11.91
CA ASP A 419 21.12 4.67 12.72
C ASP A 419 22.15 3.73 13.36
N VAL A 420 22.07 3.59 14.66
CA VAL A 420 22.97 2.74 15.45
C VAL A 420 22.16 1.79 16.31
N THR A 421 22.39 0.50 16.17
CA THR A 421 21.80 -0.52 17.02
C THR A 421 22.89 -1.19 17.85
N TYR A 422 22.70 -1.23 19.17
CA TYR A 422 23.56 -1.90 20.12
C TYR A 422 22.81 -2.99 20.91
N LYS A 423 23.25 -4.23 20.77
CA LYS A 423 22.74 -5.37 21.56
C LYS A 423 23.60 -5.51 22.82
N ILE A 424 23.05 -5.14 23.97
CA ILE A 424 23.71 -5.25 25.28
C ILE A 424 23.91 -6.75 25.59
N ASP A 425 22.85 -7.53 25.41
CA ASP A 425 22.86 -8.99 25.57
C ASP A 425 21.82 -9.64 24.61
N ARG A 426 21.47 -10.90 24.87
CA ARG A 426 20.49 -11.63 24.03
C ARG A 426 19.06 -11.11 24.17
N LYS A 427 18.75 -10.37 25.24
CA LYS A 427 17.40 -9.88 25.57
C LYS A 427 17.26 -8.38 25.47
N LYS A 428 18.38 -7.62 25.54
CA LYS A 428 18.34 -6.15 25.61
C LYS A 428 19.07 -5.54 24.41
N SER A 429 18.41 -4.60 23.75
CA SER A 429 19.01 -3.78 22.70
C SER A 429 18.57 -2.33 22.79
N LEU A 430 19.47 -1.45 22.36
CA LEU A 430 19.23 -0.02 22.18
C LEU A 430 19.33 0.31 20.70
N ARG A 431 18.49 1.23 20.22
CA ARG A 431 18.61 1.85 18.90
C ARG A 431 18.53 3.35 19.06
N LEU A 432 19.46 4.03 18.42
CA LEU A 432 19.48 5.48 18.29
C LEU A 432 19.50 5.83 16.82
N GLU A 433 18.55 6.65 16.40
CA GLU A 433 18.42 7.17 15.05
C GLU A 433 18.43 8.69 15.12
N LEU A 434 19.25 9.33 14.28
CA LEU A 434 19.32 10.77 14.14
C LEU A 434 19.20 11.14 12.67
N GLN A 435 18.40 12.15 12.36
CA GLN A 435 18.11 12.59 11.01
C GLN A 435 18.22 14.12 10.93
N TYR A 436 18.71 14.60 9.79
CA TYR A 436 18.71 16.00 9.42
C TYR A 436 18.27 16.17 7.98
N LEU A 437 17.29 17.05 7.74
CA LEU A 437 16.83 17.45 6.42
C LEU A 437 17.13 18.92 6.21
N HIS A 438 17.80 19.24 5.12
CA HIS A 438 18.03 20.60 4.65
C HIS A 438 17.19 20.89 3.42
N SER A 439 16.44 22.00 3.44
CA SER A 439 15.72 22.56 2.30
C SER A 439 15.63 24.07 2.43
N LYS A 440 15.75 24.79 1.32
CA LYS A 440 15.56 26.25 1.29
C LYS A 440 14.10 26.62 1.06
N GLU A 441 13.35 25.72 0.48
CA GLU A 441 11.96 25.90 0.06
C GLU A 441 11.00 25.33 1.11
N TYR A 442 9.71 25.54 0.92
CA TYR A 442 8.58 25.00 1.69
C TYR A 442 8.72 25.25 3.19
N GLU A 443 8.83 24.22 4.01
CA GLU A 443 8.94 24.32 5.48
C GLU A 443 10.39 24.52 5.99
N GLY A 444 11.40 24.45 5.11
CA GLY A 444 12.81 24.61 5.47
C GLY A 444 13.38 23.39 6.17
N ASP A 445 14.27 23.63 7.10
CA ASP A 445 15.11 22.61 7.74
C ASP A 445 14.42 21.87 8.88
N TRP A 446 14.75 20.56 9.02
CA TRP A 446 14.21 19.68 10.03
C TRP A 446 15.31 18.88 10.72
N VAL A 447 15.10 18.57 11.99
CA VAL A 447 15.87 17.59 12.73
C VAL A 447 14.93 16.56 13.35
N ALA A 448 15.32 15.29 13.34
CA ALA A 448 14.55 14.23 14.00
C ALA A 448 15.44 13.25 14.73
N GLY A 449 14.90 12.65 15.78
CA GLY A 449 15.55 11.60 16.53
C GLY A 449 14.56 10.55 17.02
N LEU A 450 15.05 9.31 17.12
CA LEU A 450 14.34 8.19 17.71
C LEU A 450 15.30 7.45 18.66
N PHE A 451 14.85 7.21 19.86
CA PHE A 451 15.50 6.29 20.79
C PHE A 451 14.57 5.14 21.12
N GLU A 452 15.09 3.92 21.04
CA GLU A 452 14.33 2.71 21.27
C GLU A 452 15.10 1.77 22.21
N PHE A 453 14.41 1.26 23.22
CA PHE A 453 14.89 0.22 24.11
C PHE A 453 14.02 -1.01 24.04
N ASN A 454 14.61 -2.13 23.62
CA ASN A 454 13.93 -3.40 23.50
C ASN A 454 14.37 -4.35 24.61
N LEU A 455 13.37 -4.95 25.27
CA LEU A 455 13.53 -6.00 26.27
C LEU A 455 12.79 -7.26 25.80
N ALA A 456 13.53 -8.09 25.06
CA ALA A 456 12.99 -9.33 24.52
C ALA A 456 12.59 -10.33 25.62
N PRO A 457 11.52 -11.12 25.40
CA PRO A 457 10.77 -11.21 24.14
C PRO A 457 9.58 -10.24 24.05
N SER A 458 9.27 -9.47 25.09
CA SER A 458 7.92 -8.92 25.25
C SER A 458 7.82 -7.40 25.14
N TRP A 459 8.80 -6.64 25.60
CA TRP A 459 8.67 -5.20 25.74
C TRP A 459 9.55 -4.41 24.76
N SER A 460 8.99 -3.33 24.23
CA SER A 460 9.70 -2.29 23.51
C SER A 460 9.21 -0.92 23.98
N PHE A 461 10.14 -0.01 24.25
CA PHE A 461 9.89 1.38 24.65
C PHE A 461 10.52 2.29 23.61
N PHE A 462 9.84 3.36 23.24
CA PHE A 462 10.38 4.32 22.29
C PHE A 462 10.00 5.75 22.66
N VAL A 463 10.86 6.67 22.24
CA VAL A 463 10.59 8.10 22.21
C VAL A 463 11.19 8.67 20.94
N SER A 464 10.44 9.54 20.28
CA SER A 464 10.89 10.24 19.08
C SER A 464 10.44 11.70 19.12
N ASP A 465 11.20 12.55 18.45
CA ASP A 465 10.80 13.92 18.18
C ASP A 465 11.25 14.31 16.78
N MET A 466 10.43 15.08 16.10
CA MET A 466 10.71 15.68 14.81
C MET A 466 10.42 17.17 14.92
N TYR A 467 11.45 17.99 14.81
CA TYR A 467 11.37 19.42 14.98
C TYR A 467 11.65 20.17 13.68
N ASN A 468 10.69 20.97 13.24
CA ASN A 468 10.93 21.92 12.17
C ASN A 468 11.62 23.16 12.73
N HIS A 469 12.91 23.29 12.52
CA HIS A 469 13.62 24.49 12.91
C HIS A 469 13.73 25.54 11.78
N GLY A 470 13.15 25.23 10.61
CA GLY A 470 13.03 26.14 9.49
C GLY A 470 11.96 27.21 9.74
N LYS A 471 10.72 26.96 9.30
CA LYS A 471 9.63 27.95 9.30
C LYS A 471 8.62 27.78 10.43
N THR A 472 8.09 26.58 10.67
CA THR A 472 6.94 26.37 11.58
C THR A 472 7.33 26.39 13.06
N LYS A 473 8.54 26.02 13.41
CA LYS A 473 9.06 25.93 14.80
C LYS A 473 8.24 24.99 15.69
N VAL A 474 7.65 23.94 15.10
CA VAL A 474 6.81 22.98 15.80
C VAL A 474 7.55 21.68 16.04
N HIS A 475 7.39 21.12 17.24
CA HIS A 475 7.81 19.78 17.62
C HIS A 475 6.70 18.78 17.42
N TYR A 476 7.01 17.65 16.79
CA TYR A 476 6.12 16.50 16.62
C TYR A 476 6.71 15.31 17.36
N TYR A 477 6.45 15.28 18.68
CA TYR A 477 6.97 14.28 19.59
C TYR A 477 6.04 13.08 19.71
N ASN A 478 6.60 11.89 19.92
CA ASN A 478 5.83 10.68 20.19
C ASN A 478 6.61 9.80 21.16
N GLY A 479 5.93 9.22 22.13
CA GLY A 479 6.55 8.29 23.06
C GLY A 479 5.57 7.23 23.52
N GLY A 480 6.07 6.03 23.74
CA GLY A 480 5.21 4.94 24.11
C GLY A 480 5.94 3.63 24.35
N PHE A 481 5.13 2.58 24.49
CA PHE A 481 5.64 1.22 24.64
C PHE A 481 4.76 0.22 23.90
N SER A 482 5.33 -0.92 23.57
CA SER A 482 4.58 -2.09 23.13
C SER A 482 4.89 -3.30 24.01
N TYR A 483 3.86 -4.09 24.25
CA TYR A 483 3.93 -5.39 24.91
C TYR A 483 3.44 -6.47 24.01
N THR A 484 4.26 -7.50 23.81
CA THR A 484 3.92 -8.67 23.00
C THR A 484 3.95 -9.92 23.86
N HIS A 485 2.84 -10.64 23.88
CA HIS A 485 2.76 -11.94 24.53
C HIS A 485 2.09 -12.95 23.59
N SER A 486 2.82 -14.02 23.27
CA SER A 486 2.37 -15.03 22.31
C SER A 486 1.98 -14.39 20.97
N ARG A 487 0.71 -14.35 20.60
CA ARG A 487 0.16 -13.83 19.34
C ARG A 487 -0.56 -12.50 19.51
N THR A 488 -0.46 -11.89 20.67
CA THR A 488 -1.11 -10.60 20.99
C THR A 488 -0.06 -9.53 21.22
N ARG A 489 -0.22 -8.39 20.58
CA ARG A 489 0.57 -7.17 20.78
C ARG A 489 -0.36 -6.01 21.14
N ILE A 490 0.02 -5.30 22.19
CA ILE A 490 -0.61 -4.06 22.62
C ILE A 490 0.46 -2.96 22.51
N GLN A 491 0.11 -1.84 21.92
CA GLN A 491 0.96 -0.66 21.88
C GLN A 491 0.18 0.54 22.37
N LEU A 492 0.75 1.29 23.29
CA LEU A 492 0.21 2.55 23.79
C LEU A 492 1.25 3.65 23.53
N SER A 493 0.81 4.75 22.96
CA SER A 493 1.66 5.92 22.75
C SER A 493 0.88 7.21 22.94
N TYR A 494 1.63 8.27 23.24
CA TYR A 494 1.13 9.65 23.30
C TYR A 494 2.03 10.53 22.47
N GLY A 495 1.43 11.41 21.68
CA GLY A 495 2.23 12.33 20.89
C GLY A 495 1.44 13.33 20.07
N ARG A 496 2.17 14.25 19.47
CA ARG A 496 1.73 15.19 18.45
C ARG A 496 2.17 14.67 17.09
N ASN A 497 1.22 14.43 16.20
CA ASN A 497 1.46 13.88 14.87
C ASN A 497 1.27 14.98 13.83
N ARG A 498 2.21 15.08 12.88
CA ARG A 498 2.16 16.00 11.74
C ARG A 498 1.08 15.56 10.77
N ALA A 499 0.43 16.54 10.15
CA ALA A 499 -0.36 16.27 8.96
C ALA A 499 0.53 15.81 7.80
N GLY A 500 0.03 14.91 6.97
CA GLY A 500 0.78 14.45 5.80
C GLY A 500 0.10 13.30 5.09
N TYR A 501 0.72 12.85 4.01
CA TYR A 501 0.23 11.72 3.25
C TYR A 501 0.78 10.40 3.79
N VAL A 502 -0.12 9.46 4.05
CA VAL A 502 0.20 8.06 4.30
C VAL A 502 -0.01 7.32 2.98
N CYS A 503 1.06 6.80 2.41
CA CYS A 503 1.02 6.15 1.11
C CYS A 503 1.38 4.67 1.20
N SER A 504 0.69 3.85 0.43
CA SER A 504 0.98 2.44 0.23
C SER A 504 0.79 2.12 -1.25
N GLY A 505 1.86 1.63 -1.90
CA GLY A 505 1.82 1.20 -3.29
C GLY A 505 1.32 2.24 -4.31
N GLY A 506 1.58 3.53 -4.08
CA GLY A 506 1.17 4.61 -5.00
C GLY A 506 -0.21 5.20 -4.73
N VAL A 507 -0.97 4.62 -3.82
CA VAL A 507 -2.22 5.20 -3.31
C VAL A 507 -1.92 5.92 -2.00
N CYS A 508 -2.45 7.13 -1.83
CA CYS A 508 -2.17 7.97 -0.67
C CYS A 508 -3.47 8.45 -0.02
N ARG A 509 -3.47 8.47 1.30
CA ARG A 509 -4.51 9.07 2.11
C ARG A 509 -3.91 10.25 2.90
N TYR A 510 -4.61 11.37 2.93
CA TYR A 510 -4.22 12.47 3.80
C TYR A 510 -4.59 12.15 5.26
N SER A 511 -3.63 12.28 6.17
CA SER A 511 -3.82 12.17 7.61
C SER A 511 -3.73 13.56 8.22
N PRO A 512 -4.80 14.10 8.83
CA PRO A 512 -4.75 15.37 9.53
C PRO A 512 -3.77 15.35 10.70
N ALA A 513 -3.25 16.52 11.08
CA ALA A 513 -2.45 16.65 12.30
C ALA A 513 -3.32 16.44 13.54
N TYR A 514 -2.77 15.79 14.56
CA TYR A 514 -3.47 15.64 15.85
C TYR A 514 -2.49 15.46 17.00
N THR A 515 -2.95 15.78 18.19
CA THR A 515 -2.29 15.37 19.44
C THR A 515 -3.22 14.42 20.17
N GLY A 516 -2.69 13.30 20.66
CA GLY A 516 -3.55 12.32 21.32
C GLY A 516 -2.84 11.11 21.89
N VAL A 517 -3.65 10.27 22.53
CA VAL A 517 -3.26 8.95 23.02
C VAL A 517 -3.71 7.90 22.00
N ASN A 518 -2.78 7.12 21.49
CA ASN A 518 -3.04 6.07 20.51
C ASN A 518 -2.88 4.69 21.17
N LEU A 519 -3.90 3.86 21.07
CA LEU A 519 -3.91 2.46 21.50
C LEU A 519 -4.07 1.56 20.28
N MET A 520 -3.08 0.71 20.02
CA MET A 520 -3.14 -0.35 19.01
C MET A 520 -3.17 -1.71 19.69
N LEU A 521 -4.06 -2.57 19.24
CA LEU A 521 -4.15 -3.96 19.66
C LEU A 521 -4.21 -4.86 18.44
N THR A 522 -3.32 -5.82 18.36
CA THR A 522 -3.36 -6.90 17.36
C THR A 522 -3.30 -8.25 18.05
N SER A 523 -4.17 -9.17 17.66
CA SER A 523 -4.19 -10.53 18.18
C SER A 523 -4.55 -11.52 17.08
N SER A 524 -3.90 -12.69 17.07
CA SER A 524 -4.25 -13.79 16.16
C SER A 524 -4.46 -15.08 16.93
N PHE A 525 -5.29 -15.99 16.43
CA PHE A 525 -5.62 -17.26 17.08
C PHE A 525 -5.76 -18.41 16.08
#